data_0f8c1150b7eddd049c259487819c1e0f
#
_entry.id   0f8c1150b7eddd049c259487819c1e0f
#
_cell.length_a   1.000
_cell.length_b   1.000
_cell.length_c   1.000
_cell.angle_alpha   90.00
_cell.angle_beta   90.00
_cell.angle_gamma   90.00
#
_symmetry.space_group_name_H-M   'P 1'
#
loop_
_entity.id
_entity.type
_entity.pdbx_description
1 polymer ?
#
loop_
_entity_poly.entity_id
_entity_poly.type
_entity_poly.pdbx_seq_one_letter_code
_entity_poly.pdbx_strand_id
1 'polypeptide(L)'
;MKATKRINIKPQVDKFVYSNGKGPIVLAEGRLLNLGCATGHPSFVMSNSFTNQTLAQLELWKEKDSGKYFAGGPGKYKVYTLPKILDEKVAKLHLGQLGATLTELSTDQADYIGVSKNGPYKPATYRY
;
A
#
# COMPACT_ATOMS: atom_id res chain seq x y z
N MET A 1 24.50 -9.40 21.79
CA MET A 1 25.51 -10.38 21.32
C MET A 1 26.06 -9.91 19.97
N LYS A 2 27.38 -9.93 19.76
CA LYS A 2 27.97 -9.73 18.44
C LYS A 2 28.03 -11.05 17.68
N ALA A 3 27.70 -11.04 16.39
CA ALA A 3 27.94 -12.19 15.53
C ALA A 3 29.45 -12.41 15.34
N THR A 4 29.88 -13.66 15.42
CA THR A 4 31.29 -14.05 15.27
C THR A 4 31.61 -14.52 13.86
N LYS A 5 30.60 -14.93 13.10
CA LYS A 5 30.76 -15.47 11.73
C LYS A 5 29.55 -15.12 10.88
N ARG A 6 29.81 -14.79 9.60
CA ARG A 6 28.79 -14.69 8.54
C ARG A 6 28.95 -15.89 7.60
N ILE A 7 27.84 -16.59 7.36
CA ILE A 7 27.79 -17.73 6.42
C ILE A 7 26.81 -17.37 5.32
N ASN A 8 27.27 -17.28 4.09
CA ASN A 8 26.41 -17.12 2.94
C ASN A 8 25.71 -18.45 2.63
N ILE A 9 24.37 -18.48 2.65
CA ILE A 9 23.57 -19.68 2.34
C ILE A 9 23.30 -19.74 0.84
N LYS A 10 22.94 -18.60 0.26
CA LYS A 10 22.77 -18.35 -1.19
C LYS A 10 22.89 -16.85 -1.45
N PRO A 11 22.96 -16.39 -2.69
CA PRO A 11 23.01 -14.96 -2.98
C PRO A 11 21.93 -14.18 -2.20
N GLN A 12 22.35 -13.11 -1.52
CA GLN A 12 21.51 -12.23 -0.69
C GLN A 12 20.84 -12.92 0.54
N VAL A 13 21.33 -14.11 0.97
CA VAL A 13 20.83 -14.81 2.16
C VAL A 13 22.00 -15.22 3.04
N ASP A 14 22.16 -14.56 4.18
CA ASP A 14 23.29 -14.74 5.08
C ASP A 14 22.85 -15.13 6.49
N LYS A 15 23.49 -16.13 7.06
CA LYS A 15 23.34 -16.47 8.48
C LYS A 15 24.45 -15.81 9.28
N PHE A 16 24.07 -15.04 10.30
CA PHE A 16 24.98 -14.46 11.28
C PHE A 16 25.01 -15.33 12.53
N VAL A 17 26.14 -15.98 12.77
CA VAL A 17 26.28 -16.95 13.87
C VAL A 17 26.86 -16.28 15.10
N TYR A 18 26.23 -16.47 16.24
CA TYR A 18 26.72 -16.06 17.55
C TYR A 18 27.68 -17.12 18.15
N SER A 19 28.38 -16.76 19.22
CA SER A 19 29.29 -17.67 19.92
C SER A 19 28.64 -18.98 20.44
N ASN A 20 27.33 -18.95 20.65
CA ASN A 20 26.54 -20.12 21.05
C ASN A 20 26.03 -20.98 19.86
N GLY A 21 26.49 -20.73 18.64
CA GLY A 21 26.09 -21.45 17.43
C GLY A 21 24.73 -21.06 16.84
N LYS A 22 23.93 -20.26 17.56
CA LYS A 22 22.65 -19.72 17.06
C LYS A 22 22.87 -18.41 16.32
N GLY A 23 21.83 -17.94 15.61
CA GLY A 23 21.90 -16.64 14.96
C GLY A 23 20.81 -16.43 13.89
N PRO A 24 20.49 -15.19 13.54
CA PRO A 24 19.50 -14.86 12.55
C PRO A 24 19.98 -15.17 11.13
N ILE A 25 19.01 -15.44 10.25
CA ILE A 25 19.21 -15.39 8.81
C ILE A 25 18.72 -14.01 8.35
N VAL A 26 19.62 -13.25 7.71
CA VAL A 26 19.32 -11.92 7.20
C VAL A 26 19.16 -12.02 5.68
N LEU A 27 18.07 -11.49 5.18
CA LEU A 27 17.73 -11.47 3.77
C LEU A 27 18.04 -10.10 3.17
N ALA A 28 18.61 -10.09 1.96
CA ALA A 28 18.97 -8.89 1.19
C ALA A 28 19.80 -7.86 2.00
N GLU A 29 20.57 -8.30 3.01
CA GLU A 29 21.34 -7.44 3.93
C GLU A 29 20.48 -6.36 4.63
N GLY A 30 19.20 -6.66 4.85
CA GLY A 30 18.25 -5.73 5.45
C GLY A 30 17.63 -4.71 4.47
N ARG A 31 17.90 -4.86 3.17
CA ARG A 31 17.28 -4.04 2.11
C ARG A 31 15.92 -4.62 1.70
N LEU A 32 15.30 -4.05 0.66
CA LEU A 32 14.03 -4.53 0.12
C LEU A 32 14.10 -6.00 -0.28
N LEU A 33 13.41 -6.84 0.47
CA LEU A 33 13.44 -8.29 0.37
C LEU A 33 12.87 -8.81 -0.95
N ASN A 34 11.73 -8.29 -1.36
CA ASN A 34 11.01 -8.72 -2.56
C ASN A 34 11.82 -8.53 -3.85
N LEU A 35 12.75 -7.57 -3.87
CA LEU A 35 13.66 -7.34 -5.01
C LEU A 35 15.00 -8.05 -4.83
N GLY A 36 15.49 -8.19 -3.61
CA GLY A 36 16.81 -8.76 -3.32
C GLY A 36 16.82 -10.29 -3.22
N CYS A 37 15.77 -10.91 -2.72
CA CYS A 37 15.70 -12.36 -2.43
C CYS A 37 14.51 -13.06 -3.07
N ALA A 38 13.62 -12.34 -3.77
CA ALA A 38 12.46 -12.87 -4.44
C ALA A 38 12.34 -12.33 -5.87
N THR A 39 11.27 -12.67 -6.56
CA THR A 39 11.05 -12.32 -7.97
C THR A 39 10.41 -10.93 -8.17
N GLY A 40 10.23 -10.17 -7.11
CA GLY A 40 9.55 -8.89 -7.13
C GLY A 40 8.02 -9.03 -7.06
N HIS A 41 7.31 -7.90 -7.23
CA HIS A 41 5.84 -7.90 -7.30
C HIS A 41 5.36 -8.12 -8.74
N PRO A 42 4.26 -8.84 -8.93
CA PRO A 42 3.60 -8.92 -10.24
C PRO A 42 3.21 -7.53 -10.75
N SER A 43 3.32 -7.32 -12.06
CA SER A 43 3.00 -6.03 -12.69
C SER A 43 1.56 -5.57 -12.42
N PHE A 44 0.61 -6.50 -12.37
CA PHE A 44 -0.78 -6.22 -12.02
C PHE A 44 -0.91 -5.63 -10.60
N VAL A 45 -0.19 -6.17 -9.62
CA VAL A 45 -0.19 -5.64 -8.25
C VAL A 45 0.41 -4.24 -8.22
N MET A 46 1.54 -4.02 -8.92
CA MET A 46 2.16 -2.70 -9.02
C MET A 46 1.28 -1.67 -9.73
N SER A 47 0.47 -2.09 -10.72
CA SER A 47 -0.48 -1.22 -11.40
C SER A 47 -1.46 -0.57 -10.44
N ASN A 48 -1.93 -1.28 -9.41
CA ASN A 48 -2.78 -0.70 -8.36
C ASN A 48 -2.05 0.42 -7.60
N SER A 49 -0.78 0.21 -7.25
CA SER A 49 0.03 1.22 -6.57
C SER A 49 0.28 2.46 -7.44
N PHE A 50 0.60 2.27 -8.71
CA PHE A 50 0.82 3.38 -9.64
C PHE A 50 -0.45 4.17 -9.92
N THR A 51 -1.58 3.48 -10.05
CA THR A 51 -2.89 4.13 -10.20
C THR A 51 -3.22 4.97 -8.96
N ASN A 52 -2.96 4.44 -7.77
CA ASN A 52 -3.17 5.19 -6.53
C ASN A 52 -2.26 6.43 -6.44
N GLN A 53 -0.99 6.31 -6.81
CA GLN A 53 -0.05 7.44 -6.88
C GLN A 53 -0.51 8.51 -7.89
N THR A 54 -0.97 8.10 -9.06
CA THR A 54 -1.51 9.00 -10.08
C THR A 54 -2.76 9.73 -9.58
N LEU A 55 -3.69 9.01 -8.96
CA LEU A 55 -4.89 9.61 -8.39
C LEU A 55 -4.56 10.57 -7.24
N ALA A 56 -3.54 10.29 -6.45
CA ALA A 56 -3.06 11.19 -5.41
C ALA A 56 -2.56 12.53 -6.00
N GLN A 57 -1.79 12.47 -7.08
CA GLN A 57 -1.30 13.68 -7.75
C GLN A 57 -2.45 14.49 -8.37
N LEU A 58 -3.41 13.80 -9.00
CA LEU A 58 -4.60 14.46 -9.55
C LEU A 58 -5.46 15.10 -8.46
N GLU A 59 -5.62 14.45 -7.32
CA GLU A 59 -6.35 15.01 -6.16
C GLU A 59 -5.64 16.26 -5.62
N LEU A 60 -4.33 16.20 -5.41
CA LEU A 60 -3.55 17.35 -4.97
C LEU A 60 -3.64 18.53 -5.95
N TRP A 61 -3.55 18.25 -7.25
CA TRP A 61 -3.67 19.28 -8.28
C TRP A 61 -5.06 19.90 -8.31
N LYS A 62 -6.10 19.07 -8.23
CA LYS A 62 -7.49 19.53 -8.22
C LYS A 62 -7.81 20.40 -7.01
N GLU A 63 -7.28 20.04 -5.87
CA GLU A 63 -7.53 20.71 -4.60
C GLU A 63 -6.47 21.78 -4.24
N LYS A 64 -5.61 22.14 -5.17
CA LYS A 64 -4.47 23.06 -4.90
C LYS A 64 -4.90 24.41 -4.36
N ASP A 65 -6.03 24.93 -4.79
CA ASP A 65 -6.55 26.25 -4.42
C ASP A 65 -7.66 26.16 -3.35
N SER A 66 -8.08 24.96 -2.96
CA SER A 66 -9.17 24.74 -1.99
C SER A 66 -8.75 24.93 -0.52
N GLY A 67 -7.46 24.94 -0.24
CA GLY A 67 -6.91 24.92 1.12
C GLY A 67 -6.97 23.56 1.82
N LYS A 68 -7.57 22.56 1.23
CA LYS A 68 -7.75 21.22 1.81
C LYS A 68 -6.43 20.58 2.27
N TYR A 69 -5.38 20.68 1.45
CA TYR A 69 -4.08 20.07 1.71
C TYR A 69 -2.97 21.10 2.01
N PHE A 70 -3.19 22.36 1.67
CA PHE A 70 -2.16 23.40 1.70
C PHE A 70 -2.46 24.56 2.65
N ALA A 71 -3.42 24.39 3.56
CA ALA A 71 -3.88 25.44 4.47
C ALA A 71 -2.80 26.02 5.42
N GLY A 72 -1.64 25.41 5.50
CA GLY A 72 -0.54 25.85 6.36
C GLY A 72 0.50 26.77 5.71
N GLY A 73 0.41 27.00 4.40
CA GLY A 73 1.43 27.74 3.63
C GLY A 73 2.76 26.97 3.42
N PRO A 74 3.73 27.56 2.72
CA PRO A 74 5.02 26.93 2.44
C PRO A 74 5.74 26.46 3.70
N GLY A 75 6.25 25.22 3.70
CA GLY A 75 6.99 24.63 4.82
C GLY A 75 6.13 24.00 5.94
N LYS A 76 4.81 24.10 5.87
CA LYS A 76 3.89 23.45 6.84
C LYS A 76 3.18 22.23 6.24
N TYR A 77 3.97 21.36 5.66
CA TYR A 77 3.43 20.14 5.04
C TYR A 77 2.94 19.14 6.09
N LYS A 78 1.78 18.55 5.83
CA LYS A 78 1.20 17.49 6.65
C LYS A 78 1.02 16.24 5.80
N VAL A 79 1.00 15.09 6.46
CA VAL A 79 0.63 13.83 5.82
C VAL A 79 -0.89 13.67 5.91
N TYR A 80 -1.51 13.44 4.78
CA TYR A 80 -2.96 13.21 4.67
C TYR A 80 -3.24 11.81 4.16
N THR A 81 -4.32 11.21 4.63
CA THR A 81 -4.85 9.98 4.04
C THR A 81 -5.75 10.34 2.87
N LEU A 82 -5.57 9.68 1.74
CA LEU A 82 -6.45 9.89 0.58
C LEU A 82 -7.89 9.52 0.90
N PRO A 83 -8.87 10.21 0.29
CA PRO A 83 -10.28 9.85 0.40
C PRO A 83 -10.53 8.40 -0.03
N LYS A 84 -11.31 7.64 0.73
CA LYS A 84 -11.60 6.23 0.47
C LYS A 84 -12.25 5.97 -0.89
N ILE A 85 -12.98 6.92 -1.41
CA ILE A 85 -13.55 6.85 -2.76
C ILE A 85 -12.47 6.69 -3.86
N LEU A 86 -11.26 7.20 -3.63
CA LEU A 86 -10.14 7.02 -4.56
C LEU A 86 -9.58 5.60 -4.50
N ASP A 87 -9.50 4.98 -3.32
CA ASP A 87 -9.11 3.57 -3.17
C ASP A 87 -10.10 2.67 -3.94
N GLU A 88 -11.39 2.93 -3.81
CA GLU A 88 -12.45 2.20 -4.51
C GLU A 88 -12.37 2.39 -6.02
N LYS A 89 -12.00 3.58 -6.47
CA LYS A 89 -11.76 3.87 -7.88
C LYS A 89 -10.58 3.06 -8.44
N VAL A 90 -9.49 2.92 -7.66
CA VAL A 90 -8.37 2.04 -8.03
C VAL A 90 -8.87 0.61 -8.25
N ALA A 91 -9.62 0.06 -7.29
CA ALA A 91 -10.19 -1.28 -7.40
C ALA A 91 -11.07 -1.43 -8.65
N LYS A 92 -12.00 -0.52 -8.87
CA LYS A 92 -12.89 -0.51 -10.04
C LYS A 92 -12.15 -0.56 -11.37
N LEU A 93 -11.07 0.21 -11.50
CA LEU A 93 -10.26 0.27 -12.71
C LEU A 93 -9.55 -1.06 -13.03
N HIS A 94 -9.34 -1.92 -12.03
CA HIS A 94 -8.61 -3.18 -12.18
C HIS A 94 -9.51 -4.43 -12.26
N LEU A 95 -10.78 -4.33 -11.83
CA LEU A 95 -11.69 -5.47 -11.79
C LEU A 95 -11.92 -6.11 -13.17
N GLY A 96 -12.03 -5.30 -14.21
CA GLY A 96 -12.28 -5.80 -15.57
C GLY A 96 -11.21 -6.77 -16.06
N GLN A 97 -9.95 -6.54 -15.72
CA GLN A 97 -8.85 -7.46 -16.07
C GLN A 97 -8.93 -8.81 -15.37
N LEU A 98 -9.59 -8.87 -14.23
CA LEU A 98 -9.82 -10.10 -13.47
C LEU A 98 -11.12 -10.82 -13.87
N GLY A 99 -11.89 -10.27 -14.82
CA GLY A 99 -13.23 -10.77 -15.14
C GLY A 99 -14.21 -10.60 -13.97
N ALA A 100 -13.92 -9.70 -13.04
CA ALA A 100 -14.73 -9.44 -11.86
C ALA A 100 -15.54 -8.15 -12.01
N THR A 101 -16.71 -8.10 -11.36
CA THR A 101 -17.57 -6.92 -11.26
C THR A 101 -17.76 -6.52 -9.81
N LEU A 102 -17.86 -5.22 -9.56
CA LEU A 102 -18.24 -4.74 -8.25
C LEU A 102 -19.73 -4.98 -8.04
N THR A 103 -20.10 -5.58 -6.90
CA THR A 103 -21.49 -5.77 -6.50
C THR A 103 -22.18 -4.42 -6.34
N GLU A 104 -23.33 -4.24 -7.00
CA GLU A 104 -24.21 -3.10 -6.77
C GLU A 104 -25.15 -3.42 -5.60
N LEU A 105 -25.00 -2.68 -4.51
CA LEU A 105 -25.84 -2.87 -3.33
C LEU A 105 -27.27 -2.39 -3.59
N SER A 106 -28.27 -3.15 -3.14
CA SER A 106 -29.62 -2.63 -2.95
C SER A 106 -29.65 -1.64 -1.78
N THR A 107 -30.70 -0.84 -1.68
CA THR A 107 -30.88 0.06 -0.54
C THR A 107 -30.87 -0.70 0.78
N ASP A 108 -31.63 -1.79 0.86
CA ASP A 108 -31.72 -2.62 2.07
C ASP A 108 -30.37 -3.24 2.46
N GLN A 109 -29.56 -3.65 1.48
CA GLN A 109 -28.21 -4.15 1.73
C GLN A 109 -27.28 -3.06 2.26
N ALA A 110 -27.33 -1.87 1.68
CA ALA A 110 -26.52 -0.73 2.11
C ALA A 110 -26.89 -0.30 3.54
N ASP A 111 -28.19 -0.22 3.83
CA ASP A 111 -28.70 0.12 5.16
C ASP A 111 -28.33 -0.94 6.20
N TYR A 112 -28.43 -2.23 5.85
CA TYR A 112 -28.06 -3.33 6.74
C TYR A 112 -26.59 -3.29 7.16
N ILE A 113 -25.68 -2.99 6.24
CA ILE A 113 -24.24 -2.90 6.53
C ILE A 113 -23.78 -1.48 6.95
N GLY A 114 -24.68 -0.52 6.95
CA GLY A 114 -24.41 0.84 7.43
C GLY A 114 -23.49 1.67 6.51
N VAL A 115 -23.60 1.50 5.19
CA VAL A 115 -22.80 2.25 4.21
C VAL A 115 -23.69 2.98 3.20
N SER A 116 -23.13 3.98 2.52
CA SER A 116 -23.80 4.58 1.36
C SER A 116 -23.87 3.59 0.19
N LYS A 117 -24.99 3.56 -0.52
CA LYS A 117 -25.16 2.72 -1.73
C LYS A 117 -24.07 2.96 -2.79
N ASN A 118 -23.56 4.18 -2.87
CA ASN A 118 -22.57 4.59 -3.85
C ASN A 118 -21.15 4.72 -3.27
N GLY A 119 -20.93 4.22 -2.05
CA GLY A 119 -19.65 4.35 -1.36
C GLY A 119 -19.48 5.71 -0.65
N PRO A 120 -18.36 5.92 0.01
CA PRO A 120 -17.34 4.89 0.26
C PRO A 120 -17.83 3.77 1.18
N TYR A 121 -17.40 2.54 0.92
CA TYR A 121 -17.81 1.35 1.67
C TYR A 121 -16.96 1.09 2.91
N LYS A 122 -15.89 1.87 3.09
CA LYS A 122 -14.97 1.80 4.23
C LYS A 122 -14.94 3.14 4.97
N PRO A 123 -14.90 3.15 6.31
CA PRO A 123 -14.76 4.38 7.07
C PRO A 123 -13.42 5.05 6.79
N ALA A 124 -13.34 6.37 6.97
CA ALA A 124 -12.12 7.16 6.71
C ALA A 124 -10.91 6.69 7.55
N THR A 125 -11.16 6.08 8.70
CA THR A 125 -10.13 5.52 9.58
C THR A 125 -9.57 4.18 9.12
N TYR A 126 -10.22 3.52 8.17
CA TYR A 126 -9.75 2.24 7.64
C TYR A 126 -8.50 2.43 6.80
N ARG A 127 -7.42 1.74 7.12
CA ARG A 127 -6.10 1.92 6.51
C ARG A 127 -5.64 0.77 5.61
N TYR A 128 -6.40 -0.32 5.53
CA TYR A 128 -6.02 -1.51 4.77
C TYR A 128 -7.17 -2.02 3.90
#